data_62e533a74fcc78b3bea72022745e9cab
#
_entry.id   62e533a74fcc78b3bea72022745e9cab
#
_cell.length_a   1.000
_cell.length_b   1.000
_cell.length_c   1.000
_cell.angle_alpha   90.00
_cell.angle_beta   90.00
_cell.angle_gamma   90.00
#
_symmetry.space_group_name_H-M   'P 1'
#
loop_
_entity.id
_entity.type
_entity.pdbx_description
1 polymer ?
#
loop_
_entity_poly.entity_id
_entity_poly.type
_entity_poly.pdbx_seq_one_letter_code
_entity_poly.pdbx_strand_id
1 'polypeptide(L)'
;MRIQSVTLYHVDLPMRFAFRTAKETLKHRESIVLEVADESGQTGYGEVVSFTSPFYTAETLDTSWKALKTNYIPQILDKDITHPFEIHKILERKYPMAIAGLENALLDMYTKQRKENLIKSVFQENLKKEIGLGIVLGDLPVQELLQKIQGFYGQGGRRIKIKQNPEDGFEKMKQVTAYFPEIDFAIDANKSFPVSSIEEVIKFDELGLLCIEEPFAIDSLEEYR
;
A
#
# COMPACT_ATOMS: atom_id res chain seq x y z
N MET A 1 -4.43 7.06 27.00
CA MET A 1 -2.99 7.19 26.59
C MET A 1 -2.64 8.66 26.58
N ARG A 2 -1.86 9.11 27.53
CA ARG A 2 -1.35 10.49 27.50
C ARG A 2 -0.02 10.49 26.76
N ILE A 3 0.02 11.14 25.61
CA ILE A 3 1.19 11.10 24.71
C ILE A 3 2.30 11.98 25.27
N GLN A 4 3.42 11.36 25.64
CA GLN A 4 4.58 12.05 26.21
C GLN A 4 5.59 12.46 25.15
N SER A 5 5.84 11.58 24.18
CA SER A 5 6.81 11.87 23.12
C SER A 5 6.46 11.18 21.80
N VAL A 6 6.92 11.77 20.71
CA VAL A 6 6.90 11.19 19.38
C VAL A 6 8.27 11.40 18.74
N THR A 7 8.93 10.30 18.37
CA THR A 7 10.21 10.30 17.67
C THR A 7 10.00 9.92 16.21
N LEU A 8 10.62 10.67 15.32
CA LEU A 8 10.60 10.41 13.88
C LEU A 8 11.95 9.87 13.43
N TYR A 9 11.93 8.73 12.75
CA TYR A 9 13.10 8.13 12.13
C TYR A 9 12.95 8.18 10.60
N HIS A 10 13.94 8.73 9.92
CA HIS A 10 14.04 8.60 8.47
C HIS A 10 14.80 7.31 8.17
N VAL A 11 14.17 6.42 7.42
CA VAL A 11 14.70 5.10 7.06
C VAL A 11 14.86 5.03 5.55
N ASP A 12 16.03 4.61 5.09
CA ASP A 12 16.30 4.31 3.67
C ASP A 12 16.73 2.84 3.54
N LEU A 13 15.92 2.07 2.81
CA LEU A 13 16.13 0.64 2.59
C LEU A 13 16.39 0.38 1.10
N PRO A 14 17.54 -0.21 0.75
CA PRO A 14 17.78 -0.64 -0.61
C PRO A 14 16.83 -1.77 -0.99
N MET A 15 16.21 -1.66 -2.16
CA MET A 15 15.34 -2.70 -2.70
C MET A 15 16.18 -3.91 -3.16
N ARG A 16 15.73 -5.12 -2.90
CA ARG A 16 16.39 -6.35 -3.39
C ARG A 16 16.44 -6.44 -4.91
N PHE A 17 15.50 -5.80 -5.58
CA PHE A 17 15.43 -5.61 -7.03
C PHE A 17 14.69 -4.30 -7.32
N ALA A 18 15.02 -3.67 -8.45
CA ALA A 18 14.34 -2.44 -8.85
C ALA A 18 12.86 -2.72 -9.12
N PHE A 19 11.98 -1.92 -8.50
CA PHE A 19 10.54 -2.01 -8.74
C PHE A 19 10.12 -0.97 -9.79
N ARG A 20 9.73 -1.45 -10.96
CA ARG A 20 9.32 -0.62 -12.09
C ARG A 20 7.80 -0.46 -12.11
N THR A 21 7.37 0.77 -12.27
CA THR A 21 5.97 1.16 -12.50
C THR A 21 5.87 1.93 -13.81
N ALA A 22 4.67 2.20 -14.29
CA ALA A 22 4.46 3.05 -15.47
C ALA A 22 5.00 4.48 -15.31
N LYS A 23 5.22 4.94 -14.07
CA LYS A 23 5.60 6.32 -13.75
C LYS A 23 7.03 6.48 -13.27
N GLU A 24 7.57 5.50 -12.55
CA GLU A 24 8.89 5.59 -11.92
C GLU A 24 9.51 4.21 -11.66
N THR A 25 10.85 4.19 -11.50
CA THR A 25 11.61 3.01 -11.09
C THR A 25 12.22 3.22 -9.72
N LEU A 26 11.78 2.45 -8.73
CA LEU A 26 12.25 2.53 -7.36
C LEU A 26 13.40 1.55 -7.12
N LYS A 27 14.53 2.06 -6.64
CA LYS A 27 15.70 1.28 -6.21
C LYS A 27 15.90 1.29 -4.70
N HIS A 28 15.32 2.29 -4.04
CA HIS A 28 15.32 2.50 -2.60
C HIS A 28 13.89 2.72 -2.12
N ARG A 29 13.61 2.29 -0.91
CA ARG A 29 12.37 2.61 -0.21
C ARG A 29 12.70 3.46 1.01
N GLU A 30 12.52 4.76 0.86
CA GLU A 30 12.59 5.69 1.97
C GLU A 30 11.21 5.76 2.65
N SER A 31 11.20 5.83 3.97
CA SER A 31 9.97 6.02 4.76
C SER A 31 10.26 6.75 6.08
N ILE A 32 9.20 7.21 6.74
CA ILE A 32 9.30 7.75 8.10
C ILE A 32 8.69 6.71 9.05
N VAL A 33 9.49 6.22 9.98
CA VAL A 33 8.99 5.42 11.11
C VAL A 33 8.73 6.36 12.28
N LEU A 34 7.56 6.25 12.89
CA LEU A 34 7.20 6.95 14.11
C LEU A 34 7.29 6.00 15.30
N GLU A 35 7.85 6.50 16.39
CA GLU A 35 7.73 5.90 17.71
C GLU A 35 6.96 6.87 18.61
N VAL A 36 5.83 6.42 19.10
CA VAL A 36 5.00 7.19 20.07
C VAL A 36 5.18 6.54 21.43
N ALA A 37 5.41 7.35 22.48
CA ALA A 37 5.47 6.86 23.86
C ALA A 37 4.49 7.62 24.74
N ASP A 38 3.85 6.92 25.67
CA ASP A 38 3.00 7.53 26.70
C ASP A 38 3.74 7.72 28.03
N GLU A 39 3.07 8.33 29.00
CA GLU A 39 3.62 8.59 30.34
C GLU A 39 3.99 7.33 31.13
N SER A 40 3.45 6.15 30.76
CA SER A 40 3.80 4.86 31.37
C SER A 40 5.08 4.25 30.77
N GLY A 41 5.60 4.83 29.69
CA GLY A 41 6.72 4.30 28.91
C GLY A 41 6.31 3.23 27.90
N GLN A 42 5.01 2.98 27.69
CA GLN A 42 4.55 2.09 26.64
C GLN A 42 4.76 2.76 25.28
N THR A 43 5.32 2.01 24.32
CA THR A 43 5.61 2.51 22.98
C THR A 43 4.76 1.83 21.91
N GLY A 44 4.48 2.57 20.84
CA GLY A 44 3.88 2.08 19.61
C GLY A 44 4.58 2.62 18.38
N TYR A 45 4.56 1.87 17.30
CA TYR A 45 5.25 2.17 16.05
C TYR A 45 4.29 2.27 14.88
N GLY A 46 4.58 3.22 13.97
CA GLY A 46 3.85 3.39 12.72
C GLY A 46 4.77 3.83 11.60
N GLU A 47 4.32 3.67 10.37
CA GLU A 47 5.08 4.02 9.18
C GLU A 47 4.29 4.98 8.28
N VAL A 48 4.95 6.03 7.79
CA VAL A 48 4.45 6.90 6.73
C VAL A 48 4.98 6.41 5.40
N VAL A 49 4.08 6.06 4.50
CA VAL A 49 4.40 5.39 3.22
C VAL A 49 4.52 6.36 2.03
N SER A 50 4.58 7.67 2.26
CA SER A 50 4.79 8.66 1.19
C SER A 50 6.12 8.43 0.46
N PHE A 51 6.16 8.79 -0.82
CA PHE A 51 7.37 8.70 -1.62
C PHE A 51 8.18 10.00 -1.57
N THR A 52 9.45 9.94 -1.97
CA THR A 52 10.33 11.12 -2.05
C THR A 52 9.92 12.08 -3.15
N SER A 53 9.35 11.57 -4.24
CA SER A 53 8.82 12.36 -5.34
C SER A 53 7.29 12.28 -5.44
N PRO A 54 6.62 13.30 -6.02
CA PRO A 54 5.15 13.33 -6.10
C PRO A 54 4.56 12.52 -7.28
N PHE A 55 5.25 11.46 -7.73
CA PHE A 55 4.78 10.67 -8.87
C PHE A 55 3.48 9.90 -8.59
N TYR A 56 3.24 9.55 -7.33
CA TYR A 56 2.09 8.76 -6.93
C TYR A 56 0.98 9.64 -6.34
N THR A 57 1.33 10.49 -5.40
CA THR A 57 0.42 11.49 -4.78
C THR A 57 1.15 12.80 -4.58
N ALA A 58 0.42 13.89 -4.35
CA ALA A 58 1.01 15.18 -4.01
C ALA A 58 1.70 15.19 -2.63
N GLU A 59 1.35 14.26 -1.74
CA GLU A 59 2.00 14.08 -0.45
C GLU A 59 3.33 13.34 -0.64
N THR A 60 4.43 13.97 -0.23
CA THR A 60 5.79 13.43 -0.30
C THR A 60 6.38 13.21 1.08
N LEU A 61 7.51 12.51 1.14
CA LEU A 61 8.26 12.28 2.39
C LEU A 61 8.54 13.59 3.12
N ASP A 62 9.02 14.61 2.39
CA ASP A 62 9.34 15.93 2.97
C ASP A 62 8.09 16.65 3.50
N THR A 63 6.98 16.61 2.75
CA THR A 63 5.74 17.25 3.20
C THR A 63 5.13 16.54 4.40
N SER A 64 5.19 15.20 4.43
CA SER A 64 4.77 14.39 5.57
C SER A 64 5.63 14.67 6.80
N TRP A 65 6.95 14.68 6.65
CA TRP A 65 7.89 15.00 7.73
C TRP A 65 7.63 16.36 8.33
N LYS A 66 7.49 17.38 7.48
CA LYS A 66 7.20 18.74 7.90
C LYS A 66 5.85 18.81 8.63
N ALA A 67 4.80 18.22 8.07
CA ALA A 67 3.47 18.21 8.68
C ALA A 67 3.48 17.54 10.06
N LEU A 68 4.13 16.39 10.20
CA LEU A 68 4.30 15.71 11.47
C LEU A 68 5.00 16.61 12.49
N LYS A 69 6.19 17.09 12.14
CA LYS A 69 7.04 17.84 13.05
C LYS A 69 6.45 19.18 13.50
N THR A 70 5.83 19.92 12.57
CA THR A 70 5.42 21.32 12.85
C THR A 70 3.94 21.48 13.16
N ASN A 71 3.12 20.48 12.84
CA ASN A 71 1.67 20.60 12.99
C ASN A 71 1.05 19.44 13.79
N TYR A 72 1.20 18.19 13.36
CA TYR A 72 0.44 17.09 13.93
C TYR A 72 0.92 16.65 15.31
N ILE A 73 2.24 16.44 15.47
CA ILE A 73 2.83 16.05 16.75
C ILE A 73 2.55 17.10 17.85
N PRO A 74 2.77 18.42 17.64
CA PRO A 74 2.45 19.43 18.66
C PRO A 74 0.98 19.42 19.10
N GLN A 75 0.06 19.00 18.25
CA GLN A 75 -1.36 18.95 18.58
C GLN A 75 -1.77 17.76 19.43
N ILE A 76 -0.99 16.69 19.46
CA ILE A 76 -1.31 15.47 20.23
C ILE A 76 -0.45 15.29 21.48
N LEU A 77 0.69 15.98 21.58
CA LEU A 77 1.53 15.94 22.79
C LEU A 77 0.74 16.43 24.01
N ASP A 78 0.98 15.80 25.16
CA ASP A 78 0.33 16.04 26.45
C ASP A 78 -1.20 15.87 26.45
N LYS A 79 -1.78 15.36 25.35
CA LYS A 79 -3.22 15.07 25.30
C LYS A 79 -3.54 13.65 25.73
N ASP A 80 -4.65 13.54 26.44
CA ASP A 80 -5.27 12.26 26.73
C ASP A 80 -6.07 11.79 25.52
N ILE A 81 -5.58 10.71 24.87
CA ILE A 81 -6.25 10.03 23.75
C ILE A 81 -6.82 8.73 24.29
N THR A 82 -8.13 8.61 24.32
CA THR A 82 -8.81 7.40 24.84
C THR A 82 -8.90 6.32 23.76
N HIS A 83 -9.04 6.71 22.50
CA HIS A 83 -9.04 5.83 21.35
C HIS A 83 -8.24 6.44 20.19
N PRO A 84 -7.40 5.65 19.47
CA PRO A 84 -6.55 6.17 18.39
C PRO A 84 -7.27 6.99 17.33
N PHE A 85 -8.49 6.63 16.96
CA PHE A 85 -9.28 7.36 15.94
C PHE A 85 -9.71 8.77 16.36
N GLU A 86 -9.52 9.17 17.61
CA GLU A 86 -9.80 10.54 18.04
C GLU A 86 -8.91 11.57 17.38
N ILE A 87 -7.73 11.18 16.88
CA ILE A 87 -6.85 12.08 16.13
C ILE A 87 -7.52 12.69 14.90
N HIS A 88 -8.48 11.99 14.29
CA HIS A 88 -9.25 12.51 13.15
C HIS A 88 -10.17 13.69 13.49
N LYS A 89 -10.44 13.92 14.77
CA LYS A 89 -11.16 15.10 15.27
C LYS A 89 -10.24 16.27 15.60
N ILE A 90 -8.93 15.96 15.75
CA ILE A 90 -7.91 16.90 16.18
C ILE A 90 -7.14 17.44 14.98
N LEU A 91 -6.77 16.54 14.05
CA LEU A 91 -5.85 16.82 12.95
C LEU A 91 -6.58 17.14 11.65
N GLU A 92 -6.08 18.15 10.94
CA GLU A 92 -6.53 18.48 9.59
C GLU A 92 -6.12 17.36 8.60
N ARG A 93 -7.06 16.91 7.76
CA ARG A 93 -6.87 15.79 6.81
C ARG A 93 -6.10 16.16 5.52
N LYS A 94 -5.10 17.02 5.64
CA LYS A 94 -4.32 17.50 4.49
C LYS A 94 -3.26 16.50 4.02
N TYR A 95 -2.64 15.78 4.94
CA TYR A 95 -1.57 14.82 4.69
C TYR A 95 -1.98 13.44 5.21
N PRO A 96 -2.78 12.68 4.43
CA PRO A 96 -3.38 11.43 4.88
C PRO A 96 -2.36 10.33 5.20
N MET A 97 -1.22 10.27 4.51
CA MET A 97 -0.18 9.27 4.80
C MET A 97 0.54 9.57 6.13
N ALA A 98 0.79 10.85 6.41
CA ALA A 98 1.35 11.26 7.69
C ALA A 98 0.40 10.94 8.86
N ILE A 99 -0.91 11.19 8.67
CA ILE A 99 -1.93 10.86 9.69
C ILE A 99 -2.01 9.34 9.87
N ALA A 100 -2.02 8.57 8.79
CA ALA A 100 -2.08 7.10 8.87
C ALA A 100 -0.87 6.51 9.61
N GLY A 101 0.34 7.05 9.38
CA GLY A 101 1.53 6.65 10.13
C GLY A 101 1.39 6.92 11.62
N LEU A 102 0.89 8.10 11.99
CA LEU A 102 0.64 8.46 13.39
C LEU A 102 -0.46 7.61 14.03
N GLU A 103 -1.57 7.40 13.31
CA GLU A 103 -2.66 6.53 13.74
C GLU A 103 -2.19 5.10 13.99
N ASN A 104 -1.39 4.54 13.07
CA ASN A 104 -0.85 3.20 13.23
C ASN A 104 0.05 3.08 14.48
N ALA A 105 0.86 4.10 14.79
CA ALA A 105 1.66 4.11 16.01
C ALA A 105 0.79 4.13 17.27
N LEU A 106 -0.28 4.93 17.28
CA LEU A 106 -1.24 4.96 18.38
C LEU A 106 -2.03 3.66 18.51
N LEU A 107 -2.43 3.03 17.39
CA LEU A 107 -3.11 1.75 17.38
C LEU A 107 -2.20 0.63 17.92
N ASP A 108 -0.94 0.61 17.52
CA ASP A 108 0.04 -0.36 18.02
C ASP A 108 0.23 -0.21 19.54
N MET A 109 0.37 1.01 20.05
CA MET A 109 0.47 1.28 21.47
C MET A 109 -0.81 0.88 22.22
N TYR A 110 -1.98 1.25 21.69
CA TYR A 110 -3.29 0.95 22.25
C TYR A 110 -3.52 -0.55 22.42
N THR A 111 -3.22 -1.34 21.40
CA THR A 111 -3.39 -2.79 21.43
C THR A 111 -2.41 -3.48 22.37
N LYS A 112 -1.16 -2.99 22.46
CA LYS A 112 -0.17 -3.46 23.42
C LYS A 112 -0.62 -3.23 24.86
N GLN A 113 -1.15 -2.04 25.19
CA GLN A 113 -1.69 -1.75 26.52
C GLN A 113 -2.83 -2.69 26.90
N ARG A 114 -3.70 -3.00 25.95
CA ARG A 114 -4.85 -3.89 26.17
C ARG A 114 -4.50 -5.38 26.07
N LYS A 115 -3.29 -5.73 25.62
CA LYS A 115 -2.85 -7.10 25.30
C LYS A 115 -3.82 -7.81 24.35
N GLU A 116 -4.33 -7.06 23.37
CA GLU A 116 -5.30 -7.53 22.39
C GLU A 116 -4.68 -7.49 20.98
N ASN A 117 -5.23 -8.35 20.12
CA ASN A 117 -4.89 -8.27 18.70
C ASN A 117 -5.55 -7.03 18.05
N LEU A 118 -4.84 -6.35 17.15
CA LEU A 118 -5.32 -5.14 16.47
C LEU A 118 -6.71 -5.32 15.83
N ILE A 119 -6.92 -6.40 15.08
CA ILE A 119 -8.18 -6.62 14.37
C ILE A 119 -9.33 -6.82 15.35
N LYS A 120 -9.08 -7.58 16.42
CA LYS A 120 -10.09 -7.78 17.48
C LYS A 120 -10.41 -6.48 18.20
N SER A 121 -9.39 -5.67 18.51
CA SER A 121 -9.58 -4.39 19.22
C SER A 121 -10.32 -3.35 18.39
N VAL A 122 -10.12 -3.35 17.06
CA VAL A 122 -10.67 -2.32 16.16
C VAL A 122 -11.98 -2.77 15.53
N PHE A 123 -12.04 -4.02 15.04
CA PHE A 123 -13.17 -4.50 14.25
C PHE A 123 -14.11 -5.46 15.00
N GLN A 124 -13.72 -5.90 16.21
CA GLN A 124 -14.49 -6.83 17.05
C GLN A 124 -14.87 -8.15 16.35
N GLU A 125 -14.12 -8.53 15.32
CA GLU A 125 -14.38 -9.70 14.49
C GLU A 125 -13.49 -10.90 14.86
N ASN A 126 -13.94 -12.09 14.47
CA ASN A 126 -13.13 -13.30 14.58
C ASN A 126 -12.08 -13.31 13.45
N LEU A 127 -10.83 -13.49 13.84
CA LEU A 127 -9.72 -13.59 12.92
C LEU A 127 -9.74 -14.88 12.12
N LYS A 128 -9.52 -14.80 10.81
CA LYS A 128 -9.06 -15.95 10.04
C LYS A 128 -7.66 -16.32 10.50
N LYS A 129 -7.39 -17.60 10.68
CA LYS A 129 -6.06 -18.09 11.09
C LYS A 129 -5.01 -17.86 10.00
N GLU A 130 -5.43 -17.91 8.75
CA GLU A 130 -4.58 -17.81 7.57
C GLU A 130 -5.25 -16.96 6.50
N ILE A 131 -4.46 -16.17 5.78
CA ILE A 131 -4.87 -15.37 4.62
C ILE A 131 -3.93 -15.71 3.48
N GLY A 132 -4.48 -15.97 2.28
CA GLY A 132 -3.68 -16.16 1.06
C GLY A 132 -2.83 -14.92 0.75
N LEU A 133 -1.54 -15.14 0.53
CA LEU A 133 -0.61 -14.06 0.16
C LEU A 133 -0.85 -13.64 -1.29
N GLY A 134 -1.10 -12.36 -1.50
CA GLY A 134 -1.05 -11.72 -2.82
C GLY A 134 0.36 -11.22 -3.12
N ILE A 135 0.86 -11.54 -4.31
CA ILE A 135 2.18 -11.13 -4.79
C ILE A 135 2.00 -10.08 -5.89
N VAL A 136 2.81 -9.02 -5.85
CA VAL A 136 2.81 -7.98 -6.88
C VAL A 136 4.12 -8.04 -7.65
N LEU A 137 4.02 -8.14 -8.98
CA LEU A 137 5.16 -8.06 -9.90
C LEU A 137 5.06 -6.78 -10.73
N GLY A 138 6.22 -6.16 -10.97
CA GLY A 138 6.34 -5.02 -11.88
C GLY A 138 6.11 -5.44 -13.33
N ASP A 139 6.08 -4.47 -14.23
CA ASP A 139 6.08 -4.71 -15.67
C ASP A 139 7.45 -5.24 -16.09
N LEU A 140 7.48 -6.52 -16.51
CA LEU A 140 8.70 -7.26 -16.83
C LEU A 140 8.52 -8.02 -18.15
N PRO A 141 9.61 -8.38 -18.84
CA PRO A 141 9.56 -9.30 -19.97
C PRO A 141 8.94 -10.64 -19.58
N VAL A 142 8.21 -11.27 -20.50
CA VAL A 142 7.49 -12.53 -20.27
C VAL A 142 8.35 -13.62 -19.65
N GLN A 143 9.56 -13.81 -20.12
CA GLN A 143 10.46 -14.86 -19.63
C GLN A 143 10.85 -14.63 -18.16
N GLU A 144 11.08 -13.37 -17.79
CA GLU A 144 11.38 -13.01 -16.40
C GLU A 144 10.16 -13.17 -15.48
N LEU A 145 8.96 -12.81 -15.98
CA LEU A 145 7.71 -13.06 -15.28
C LEU A 145 7.52 -14.55 -15.00
N LEU A 146 7.65 -15.41 -16.01
CA LEU A 146 7.49 -16.85 -15.85
C LEU A 146 8.45 -17.43 -14.81
N GLN A 147 9.72 -17.00 -14.82
CA GLN A 147 10.69 -17.44 -13.79
C GLN A 147 10.31 -17.01 -12.38
N LYS A 148 9.91 -15.75 -12.21
CA LYS A 148 9.53 -15.22 -10.88
C LYS A 148 8.25 -15.89 -10.38
N ILE A 149 7.26 -16.05 -11.26
CA ILE A 149 6.00 -16.72 -10.94
C ILE A 149 6.25 -18.17 -10.52
N GLN A 150 7.09 -18.90 -11.26
CA GLN A 150 7.46 -20.27 -10.91
C GLN A 150 8.09 -20.38 -9.52
N GLY A 151 8.96 -19.41 -9.16
CA GLY A 151 9.56 -19.35 -7.83
C GLY A 151 8.54 -19.10 -6.72
N PHE A 152 7.57 -18.21 -6.92
CA PHE A 152 6.49 -17.95 -5.97
C PHE A 152 5.47 -19.09 -5.90
N TYR A 153 5.14 -19.70 -7.04
CA TYR A 153 4.26 -20.85 -7.09
C TYR A 153 4.80 -22.03 -6.28
N GLY A 154 6.11 -22.30 -6.38
CA GLY A 154 6.79 -23.32 -5.59
C GLY A 154 6.77 -23.05 -4.07
N GLN A 155 6.59 -21.78 -3.67
CA GLN A 155 6.46 -21.36 -2.27
C GLN A 155 5.00 -21.26 -1.80
N GLY A 156 4.03 -21.69 -2.61
CA GLY A 156 2.61 -21.66 -2.28
C GLY A 156 1.87 -20.40 -2.73
N GLY A 157 2.48 -19.53 -3.53
CA GLY A 157 1.80 -18.36 -4.12
C GLY A 157 0.71 -18.81 -5.09
N ARG A 158 -0.50 -18.26 -4.96
CA ARG A 158 -1.66 -18.61 -5.79
C ARG A 158 -2.41 -17.39 -6.32
N ARG A 159 -2.03 -16.20 -5.90
CA ARG A 159 -2.63 -14.94 -6.34
C ARG A 159 -1.53 -13.95 -6.70
N ILE A 160 -1.52 -13.48 -7.95
CA ILE A 160 -0.47 -12.59 -8.45
C ILE A 160 -1.08 -11.42 -9.20
N LYS A 161 -0.71 -10.19 -8.78
CA LYS A 161 -1.02 -8.97 -9.52
C LYS A 161 0.20 -8.54 -10.34
N ILE A 162 0.02 -8.28 -11.63
CA ILE A 162 1.08 -7.86 -12.54
C ILE A 162 0.81 -6.44 -12.98
N LYS A 163 1.79 -5.55 -12.80
CA LYS A 163 1.73 -4.21 -13.38
C LYS A 163 1.94 -4.28 -14.88
N GLN A 164 1.11 -3.57 -15.62
CA GLN A 164 1.05 -3.74 -17.07
C GLN A 164 0.88 -2.39 -17.76
N ASN A 165 1.51 -2.28 -18.93
CA ASN A 165 1.26 -1.21 -19.88
C ASN A 165 0.46 -1.73 -21.10
N PRO A 166 -0.12 -0.84 -21.95
CA PRO A 166 -0.96 -1.26 -23.08
C PRO A 166 -0.23 -2.00 -24.20
N GLU A 167 1.08 -1.76 -24.40
CA GLU A 167 1.77 -2.09 -25.66
C GLU A 167 1.82 -3.60 -25.97
N ASP A 168 2.07 -4.46 -24.97
CA ASP A 168 2.19 -5.91 -25.11
C ASP A 168 1.33 -6.69 -24.13
N GLY A 169 0.48 -5.98 -23.40
CA GLY A 169 -0.23 -6.45 -22.22
C GLY A 169 -1.03 -7.73 -22.44
N PHE A 170 -1.85 -7.78 -23.44
CA PHE A 170 -2.74 -8.92 -23.70
C PHE A 170 -1.95 -10.20 -24.03
N GLU A 171 -1.02 -10.13 -25.00
CA GLU A 171 -0.25 -11.30 -25.42
C GLU A 171 0.68 -11.82 -24.31
N LYS A 172 1.23 -10.92 -23.51
CA LYS A 172 2.01 -11.24 -22.31
C LYS A 172 1.16 -12.02 -21.30
N MET A 173 -0.01 -11.51 -20.95
CA MET A 173 -0.90 -12.15 -19.99
C MET A 173 -1.45 -13.46 -20.51
N LYS A 174 -1.76 -13.56 -21.79
CA LYS A 174 -2.20 -14.82 -22.43
C LYS A 174 -1.17 -15.94 -22.27
N GLN A 175 0.13 -15.63 -22.44
CA GLN A 175 1.19 -16.59 -22.20
C GLN A 175 1.31 -16.96 -20.72
N VAL A 176 1.24 -15.98 -19.83
CA VAL A 176 1.37 -16.19 -18.38
C VAL A 176 0.22 -17.03 -17.83
N THR A 177 -1.03 -16.71 -18.17
CA THR A 177 -2.22 -17.44 -17.70
C THR A 177 -2.26 -18.86 -18.25
N ALA A 178 -1.85 -19.06 -19.51
CA ALA A 178 -1.77 -20.39 -20.12
C ALA A 178 -0.71 -21.29 -19.44
N TYR A 179 0.39 -20.68 -18.98
CA TYR A 179 1.47 -21.43 -18.32
C TYR A 179 1.13 -21.80 -16.86
N PHE A 180 0.35 -20.96 -16.17
CA PHE A 180 -0.05 -21.14 -14.78
C PHE A 180 -1.57 -21.07 -14.59
N PRO A 181 -2.33 -22.06 -15.09
CA PRO A 181 -3.80 -22.02 -15.06
C PRO A 181 -4.39 -22.11 -13.64
N GLU A 182 -3.59 -22.46 -12.63
CA GLU A 182 -4.00 -22.61 -11.24
C GLU A 182 -3.76 -21.35 -10.39
N ILE A 183 -3.22 -20.29 -11.03
CA ILE A 183 -2.95 -19.01 -10.34
C ILE A 183 -4.04 -18.02 -10.68
N ASP A 184 -4.54 -17.37 -9.65
CA ASP A 184 -5.45 -16.23 -9.79
C ASP A 184 -4.65 -14.97 -10.16
N PHE A 185 -4.79 -14.51 -11.39
CA PHE A 185 -4.12 -13.31 -11.86
C PHE A 185 -5.00 -12.08 -11.80
N ALA A 186 -4.40 -10.93 -11.49
CA ALA A 186 -4.96 -9.60 -11.67
C ALA A 186 -3.96 -8.70 -12.40
N ILE A 187 -4.45 -7.71 -13.10
CA ILE A 187 -3.65 -6.66 -13.74
C ILE A 187 -3.85 -5.35 -13.00
N ASP A 188 -2.77 -4.58 -12.82
CA ASP A 188 -2.80 -3.20 -12.40
C ASP A 188 -2.26 -2.32 -13.52
N ALA A 189 -3.15 -1.64 -14.22
CA ALA A 189 -2.83 -0.82 -15.37
C ALA A 189 -2.43 0.62 -15.01
N ASN A 190 -2.64 1.07 -13.78
CA ASN A 190 -2.32 2.41 -13.30
C ASN A 190 -2.77 3.55 -14.24
N LYS A 191 -3.97 3.45 -14.77
CA LYS A 191 -4.59 4.43 -15.70
C LYS A 191 -3.82 4.59 -17.03
N SER A 192 -3.16 3.54 -17.51
CA SER A 192 -2.29 3.63 -18.69
C SER A 192 -3.02 3.40 -20.02
N PHE A 193 -4.21 2.81 -20.02
CA PHE A 193 -4.99 2.61 -21.23
C PHE A 193 -5.76 3.88 -21.61
N PRO A 194 -5.72 4.33 -22.87
CA PRO A 194 -6.64 5.36 -23.33
C PRO A 194 -8.08 4.81 -23.39
N VAL A 195 -9.07 5.66 -23.12
CA VAL A 195 -10.49 5.25 -23.13
C VAL A 195 -10.92 4.69 -24.50
N SER A 196 -10.28 5.16 -25.58
CA SER A 196 -10.52 4.64 -26.93
C SER A 196 -10.12 3.17 -27.13
N SER A 197 -9.33 2.59 -26.23
CA SER A 197 -8.91 1.17 -26.26
C SER A 197 -9.79 0.23 -25.44
N ILE A 198 -11.03 0.63 -25.13
CA ILE A 198 -11.97 -0.19 -24.34
C ILE A 198 -12.16 -1.61 -24.91
N GLU A 199 -12.22 -1.75 -26.23
CA GLU A 199 -12.34 -3.05 -26.88
C GLU A 199 -11.11 -3.94 -26.67
N GLU A 200 -9.93 -3.36 -26.53
CA GLU A 200 -8.70 -4.08 -26.19
C GLU A 200 -8.72 -4.53 -24.74
N VAL A 201 -9.22 -3.70 -23.84
CA VAL A 201 -9.35 -4.04 -22.41
C VAL A 201 -10.38 -5.16 -22.21
N ILE A 202 -11.51 -5.14 -22.94
CA ILE A 202 -12.53 -6.20 -22.89
C ILE A 202 -11.95 -7.57 -23.27
N LYS A 203 -10.99 -7.65 -24.19
CA LYS A 203 -10.35 -8.93 -24.57
C LYS A 203 -9.70 -9.66 -23.39
N PHE A 204 -9.27 -8.93 -22.36
CA PHE A 204 -8.72 -9.57 -21.18
C PHE A 204 -9.72 -10.45 -20.40
N ASP A 205 -11.02 -10.31 -20.62
CA ASP A 205 -12.04 -11.20 -20.05
C ASP A 205 -11.84 -12.65 -20.51
N GLU A 206 -11.28 -12.86 -21.72
CA GLU A 206 -10.97 -14.19 -22.24
C GLU A 206 -9.90 -14.94 -21.43
N LEU A 207 -9.12 -14.21 -20.61
CA LEU A 207 -8.01 -14.76 -19.84
C LEU A 207 -8.40 -15.21 -18.42
N GLY A 208 -9.66 -15.01 -18.02
CA GLY A 208 -10.15 -15.40 -16.70
C GLY A 208 -9.46 -14.68 -15.53
N LEU A 209 -9.11 -13.41 -15.71
CA LEU A 209 -8.48 -12.60 -14.67
C LEU A 209 -9.45 -12.29 -13.52
N LEU A 210 -8.92 -12.15 -12.30
CA LEU A 210 -9.70 -11.70 -11.16
C LEU A 210 -10.24 -10.28 -11.35
N CYS A 211 -9.41 -9.40 -11.88
CA CYS A 211 -9.78 -8.01 -12.21
C CYS A 211 -8.67 -7.33 -13.02
N ILE A 212 -9.04 -6.20 -13.63
CA ILE A 212 -8.13 -5.18 -14.15
C ILE A 212 -8.35 -3.94 -13.30
N GLU A 213 -7.31 -3.53 -12.56
CA GLU A 213 -7.34 -2.38 -11.66
C GLU A 213 -6.96 -1.12 -12.44
N GLU A 214 -7.79 -0.07 -12.29
CA GLU A 214 -7.59 1.25 -12.91
C GLU A 214 -7.13 1.21 -14.38
N PRO A 215 -7.88 0.62 -15.32
CA PRO A 215 -7.44 0.55 -16.71
C PRO A 215 -7.31 1.94 -17.35
N PHE A 216 -8.28 2.84 -17.10
CA PHE A 216 -8.40 4.13 -17.76
C PHE A 216 -8.13 5.31 -16.82
N ALA A 217 -7.67 6.44 -17.39
CA ALA A 217 -7.53 7.71 -16.69
C ALA A 217 -8.90 8.42 -16.57
N ILE A 218 -9.80 7.84 -15.77
CA ILE A 218 -11.13 8.33 -15.49
C ILE A 218 -11.22 8.69 -14.00
N ASP A 219 -11.83 9.82 -13.69
CA ASP A 219 -11.92 10.34 -12.31
C ASP A 219 -13.31 10.14 -11.67
N SER A 220 -14.29 9.72 -12.46
CA SER A 220 -15.68 9.54 -12.02
C SER A 220 -16.11 8.08 -12.16
N LEU A 221 -16.78 7.55 -11.13
CA LEU A 221 -17.39 6.22 -11.20
C LEU A 221 -18.51 6.12 -12.25
N GLU A 222 -19.10 7.25 -12.64
CA GLU A 222 -20.14 7.28 -13.67
C GLU A 222 -19.56 7.00 -15.06
N GLU A 223 -18.32 7.40 -15.31
CA GLU A 223 -17.61 7.14 -16.56
C GLU A 223 -17.17 5.67 -16.72
N TYR A 224 -17.15 4.89 -15.63
CA TYR A 224 -16.91 3.45 -15.65
C TYR A 224 -18.18 2.63 -15.90
N ARG A 225 -19.35 3.24 -15.97
CA ARG A 225 -20.64 2.58 -16.23
C ARG A 225 -21.01 2.59 -17.70
#